data_554db229bbabc9855601d86cf630312d
#
_entry.id   554db229bbabc9855601d86cf630312d
#
_cell.length_a   1.000
_cell.length_b   1.000
_cell.length_c   1.000
_cell.angle_alpha   90.00
_cell.angle_beta   90.00
_cell.angle_gamma   90.00
#
_symmetry.space_group_name_H-M   'P 1'
#
loop_
_entity.id
_entity.type
_entity.pdbx_description
1 polymer ?
#
loop_
_entity_poly.entity_id
_entity_poly.type
_entity_poly.pdbx_seq_one_letter_code
_entity_poly.pdbx_strand_id
1 'polypeptide(L)'
;MFMMGWLIIFLLIKALNEDFDMKIVIIVYAISFLSSVLISYFFFPSYYSPGYEHRFMGFASDPNQLMFYVANLSLMLAIYHKKLLLLALPITIWIGYITKSDSYYLQLFAIIFLFVLYSILFGYKIKFRQKLTVAITLFLFILILLNMFYSDFLIEIWNRADEGNARLGLLYNGFLTSLHSPFVGFGAGSFSDVAQPFGRWESHNTFLDYSMQLGFIFPILIYTIFFWFLIKKLKHRAYLEASFMTAFLISGLFHYNGRHFIFWVEIAVFYYFVFYSDKKVYIKDKNR
;
A
#
# COMPACT_ATOMS: atom_id res chain seq x y z
N MET A 1 -11.19 -17.11 0.80
CA MET A 1 -10.05 -16.15 0.89
C MET A 1 -9.73 -15.76 2.33
N PHE A 2 -10.71 -15.40 3.14
CA PHE A 2 -10.55 -14.96 4.53
C PHE A 2 -9.88 -15.99 5.44
N MET A 3 -10.37 -17.22 5.47
CA MET A 3 -9.78 -18.31 6.28
C MET A 3 -8.33 -18.60 5.87
N MET A 4 -8.01 -18.52 4.57
CA MET A 4 -6.63 -18.63 4.08
C MET A 4 -5.76 -17.49 4.60
N GLY A 5 -6.27 -16.25 4.65
CA GLY A 5 -5.54 -15.11 5.20
C GLY A 5 -5.13 -15.33 6.66
N TRP A 6 -6.05 -15.77 7.50
CA TRP A 6 -5.75 -16.09 8.91
C TRP A 6 -4.77 -17.25 9.07
N LEU A 7 -4.91 -18.29 8.26
CA LEU A 7 -3.96 -19.40 8.26
C LEU A 7 -2.55 -18.93 7.92
N ILE A 8 -2.43 -18.06 6.92
CA ILE A 8 -1.14 -17.48 6.52
C ILE A 8 -0.55 -16.64 7.65
N ILE A 9 -1.35 -15.76 8.27
CA ILE A 9 -0.91 -14.96 9.40
C ILE A 9 -0.38 -15.87 10.51
N PHE A 10 -1.13 -16.90 10.88
CA PHE A 10 -0.74 -17.84 11.92
C PHE A 10 0.55 -18.59 11.59
N LEU A 11 0.67 -19.13 10.38
CA LEU A 11 1.85 -19.88 9.92
C LEU A 11 3.09 -18.97 9.86
N LEU A 12 2.94 -17.73 9.37
CA LEU A 12 4.04 -16.78 9.30
C LEU A 12 4.49 -16.33 10.70
N ILE A 13 3.56 -16.04 11.60
CA ILE A 13 3.92 -15.67 12.98
C ILE A 13 4.65 -16.84 13.65
N LYS A 14 4.19 -18.08 13.46
CA LYS A 14 4.87 -19.27 13.97
C LYS A 14 6.27 -19.41 13.40
N ALA A 15 6.43 -19.32 12.09
CA ALA A 15 7.72 -19.40 11.41
C ALA A 15 8.69 -18.29 11.87
N LEU A 16 8.20 -17.05 12.04
CA LEU A 16 9.01 -15.95 12.54
C LEU A 16 9.44 -16.14 14.00
N ASN A 17 8.63 -16.81 14.81
CA ASN A 17 8.99 -17.16 16.19
C ASN A 17 10.04 -18.27 16.27
N GLU A 18 10.10 -19.16 15.28
CA GLU A 18 11.07 -20.27 15.17
C GLU A 18 12.41 -19.85 14.51
N ASP A 19 12.78 -18.55 14.55
CA ASP A 19 14.02 -17.99 13.98
C ASP A 19 14.12 -18.05 12.45
N PHE A 20 12.97 -18.19 11.77
CA PHE A 20 12.90 -18.13 10.32
C PHE A 20 13.42 -16.77 9.80
N ASP A 21 14.37 -16.82 8.87
CA ASP A 21 14.93 -15.59 8.30
C ASP A 21 14.02 -15.02 7.19
N MET A 22 13.15 -14.13 7.59
CA MET A 22 12.26 -13.42 6.65
C MET A 22 13.01 -12.69 5.54
N LYS A 23 14.29 -12.33 5.75
CA LYS A 23 15.11 -11.67 4.73
C LYS A 23 15.30 -12.56 3.50
N ILE A 24 15.49 -13.86 3.70
CA ILE A 24 15.63 -14.82 2.60
C ILE A 24 14.34 -14.88 1.79
N VAL A 25 13.19 -14.96 2.46
CA VAL A 25 11.89 -14.98 1.78
C VAL A 25 11.68 -13.73 0.91
N ILE A 26 12.03 -12.57 1.45
CA ILE A 26 11.89 -11.31 0.71
C ILE A 26 12.84 -11.26 -0.50
N ILE A 27 14.06 -11.76 -0.37
CA ILE A 27 14.99 -11.86 -1.50
C ILE A 27 14.42 -12.78 -2.58
N VAL A 28 13.96 -13.98 -2.21
CA VAL A 28 13.37 -14.94 -3.14
C VAL A 28 12.13 -14.35 -3.81
N TYR A 29 11.27 -13.71 -3.02
CA TYR A 29 10.09 -13.01 -3.56
C TYR A 29 10.50 -11.90 -4.55
N ALA A 30 11.48 -11.05 -4.19
CA ALA A 30 11.96 -9.97 -5.04
C ALA A 30 12.51 -10.50 -6.38
N ILE A 31 13.38 -11.50 -6.32
CA ILE A 31 13.98 -12.10 -7.52
C ILE A 31 12.89 -12.74 -8.38
N SER A 32 12.03 -13.57 -7.81
CA SER A 32 10.96 -14.28 -8.54
C SER A 32 9.99 -13.30 -9.18
N PHE A 33 9.57 -12.27 -8.42
CA PHE A 33 8.64 -11.26 -8.90
C PHE A 33 9.24 -10.45 -10.07
N LEU A 34 10.42 -9.86 -9.85
CA LEU A 34 11.07 -9.02 -10.87
C LEU A 34 11.43 -9.83 -12.11
N SER A 35 11.92 -11.06 -11.95
CA SER A 35 12.19 -11.96 -13.08
C SER A 35 10.91 -12.29 -13.86
N SER A 36 9.81 -12.58 -13.18
CA SER A 36 8.52 -12.86 -13.82
C SER A 36 8.01 -11.68 -14.63
N VAL A 37 8.16 -10.45 -14.10
CA VAL A 37 7.77 -9.23 -14.83
C VAL A 37 8.64 -9.03 -16.08
N LEU A 38 9.96 -9.18 -15.95
CA LEU A 38 10.90 -9.04 -17.06
C LEU A 38 10.64 -10.10 -18.15
N ILE A 39 10.48 -11.36 -17.75
CA ILE A 39 10.15 -12.45 -18.69
C ILE A 39 8.83 -12.15 -19.41
N SER A 40 7.78 -11.74 -18.66
CA SER A 40 6.50 -11.39 -19.26
C SER A 40 6.62 -10.26 -20.27
N TYR A 41 7.42 -9.25 -19.97
CA TYR A 41 7.59 -8.09 -20.86
C TYR A 41 8.31 -8.45 -22.16
N PHE A 42 9.39 -9.24 -22.08
CA PHE A 42 10.22 -9.52 -23.26
C PHE A 42 9.70 -10.69 -24.11
N PHE A 43 9.07 -11.68 -23.51
CA PHE A 43 8.70 -12.91 -24.20
C PHE A 43 7.20 -13.09 -24.44
N PHE A 44 6.35 -12.30 -23.75
CA PHE A 44 4.89 -12.45 -23.84
C PHE A 44 4.21 -11.10 -24.08
N PRO A 45 4.31 -10.52 -25.29
CA PRO A 45 3.74 -9.21 -25.58
C PRO A 45 2.21 -9.14 -25.47
N SER A 46 1.52 -10.28 -25.35
CA SER A 46 0.07 -10.34 -25.14
C SER A 46 -0.39 -9.98 -23.72
N TYR A 47 0.51 -9.74 -22.78
CA TYR A 47 0.18 -9.33 -21.40
C TYR A 47 -0.11 -7.83 -21.27
N TYR A 48 -0.83 -7.29 -22.24
CA TYR A 48 -1.42 -5.95 -22.17
C TYR A 48 -2.90 -6.06 -21.82
N SER A 49 -3.39 -5.07 -21.06
CA SER A 49 -4.78 -5.08 -20.61
C SER A 49 -5.74 -4.96 -21.79
N PRO A 50 -6.71 -5.86 -21.96
CA PRO A 50 -7.76 -5.72 -22.96
C PRO A 50 -8.49 -4.39 -22.81
N GLY A 51 -8.64 -3.64 -23.92
CA GLY A 51 -9.23 -2.29 -23.92
C GLY A 51 -8.30 -1.16 -23.45
N TYR A 52 -7.08 -1.48 -22.98
CA TYR A 52 -6.04 -0.53 -22.63
C TYR A 52 -4.72 -0.95 -23.28
N GLU A 53 -4.70 -1.01 -24.60
CA GLU A 53 -3.62 -1.58 -25.43
C GLU A 53 -2.21 -1.03 -25.17
N HIS A 54 -2.11 0.06 -24.39
CA HIS A 54 -0.85 0.71 -24.04
C HIS A 54 -0.43 0.53 -22.58
N ARG A 55 -1.14 -0.30 -21.80
CA ARG A 55 -0.88 -0.51 -20.38
C ARG A 55 -0.46 -1.96 -20.11
N PHE A 56 0.79 -2.13 -19.69
CA PHE A 56 1.32 -3.44 -19.35
C PHE A 56 0.72 -3.95 -18.02
N MET A 57 0.23 -5.17 -17.99
CA MET A 57 -0.31 -5.82 -16.77
C MET A 57 0.50 -7.04 -16.33
N GLY A 58 1.44 -7.52 -17.17
CA GLY A 58 2.23 -8.71 -16.87
C GLY A 58 1.35 -9.93 -16.56
N PHE A 59 1.67 -10.61 -15.47
CA PHE A 59 0.91 -11.76 -14.98
C PHE A 59 -0.26 -11.37 -14.05
N ALA A 60 -0.48 -10.08 -13.79
CA ALA A 60 -1.60 -9.61 -13.00
C ALA A 60 -2.89 -9.52 -13.83
N SER A 61 -4.04 -9.39 -13.18
CA SER A 61 -5.33 -9.25 -13.86
C SER A 61 -5.55 -7.86 -14.45
N ASP A 62 -4.84 -6.86 -13.93
CA ASP A 62 -4.87 -5.47 -14.39
C ASP A 62 -3.57 -4.73 -14.01
N PRO A 63 -3.25 -3.58 -14.67
CA PRO A 63 -2.04 -2.82 -14.39
C PRO A 63 -1.95 -2.29 -12.95
N ASN A 64 -3.06 -1.92 -12.33
CA ASN A 64 -3.06 -1.39 -10.96
C ASN A 64 -2.76 -2.50 -9.95
N GLN A 65 -3.22 -3.73 -10.23
CA GLN A 65 -2.88 -4.90 -9.43
C GLN A 65 -1.38 -5.20 -9.50
N LEU A 66 -0.78 -5.14 -10.70
CA LEU A 66 0.67 -5.29 -10.85
C LEU A 66 1.41 -4.25 -9.99
N MET A 67 0.97 -3.00 -10.03
CA MET A 67 1.58 -1.93 -9.24
C MET A 67 1.38 -2.11 -7.73
N PHE A 68 0.28 -2.72 -7.30
CA PHE A 68 0.12 -3.10 -5.90
C PHE A 68 1.20 -4.10 -5.46
N TYR A 69 1.52 -5.11 -6.25
CA TYR A 69 2.62 -6.04 -5.95
C TYR A 69 3.99 -5.34 -5.93
N VAL A 70 4.24 -4.40 -6.85
CA VAL A 70 5.47 -3.59 -6.87
C VAL A 70 5.58 -2.74 -5.59
N ALA A 71 4.49 -2.14 -5.16
CA ALA A 71 4.43 -1.34 -3.94
C ALA A 71 4.76 -2.17 -2.69
N ASN A 72 4.16 -3.36 -2.59
CA ASN A 72 4.43 -4.32 -1.51
C ASN A 72 5.89 -4.75 -1.48
N LEU A 73 6.44 -5.12 -2.64
CA LEU A 73 7.85 -5.47 -2.75
C LEU A 73 8.75 -4.33 -2.28
N SER A 74 8.46 -3.11 -2.71
CA SER A 74 9.25 -1.94 -2.35
C SER A 74 9.19 -1.66 -0.85
N LEU A 75 8.02 -1.81 -0.22
CA LEU A 75 7.85 -1.68 1.23
C LEU A 75 8.65 -2.75 1.98
N MET A 76 8.55 -4.01 1.57
CA MET A 76 9.31 -5.10 2.20
C MET A 76 10.83 -4.90 2.07
N LEU A 77 11.30 -4.47 0.91
CA LEU A 77 12.71 -4.14 0.70
C LEU A 77 13.15 -2.93 1.54
N ALA A 78 12.31 -1.90 1.68
CA ALA A 78 12.60 -0.76 2.54
C ALA A 78 12.81 -1.17 4.00
N ILE A 79 12.04 -2.13 4.48
CA ILE A 79 12.10 -2.61 5.86
C ILE A 79 13.30 -3.53 6.08
N TYR A 80 13.55 -4.48 5.20
CA TYR A 80 14.49 -5.57 5.42
C TYR A 80 15.81 -5.43 4.69
N HIS A 81 15.80 -4.82 3.49
CA HIS A 81 16.96 -4.80 2.58
C HIS A 81 17.09 -3.49 1.81
N LYS A 82 17.40 -2.39 2.51
CA LYS A 82 17.56 -1.05 1.90
C LYS A 82 18.52 -1.02 0.70
N LYS A 83 19.59 -1.82 0.73
CA LYS A 83 20.54 -1.92 -0.40
C LYS A 83 19.89 -2.57 -1.63
N LEU A 84 19.10 -3.62 -1.44
CA LEU A 84 18.34 -4.25 -2.54
C LEU A 84 17.22 -3.35 -3.05
N LEU A 85 16.61 -2.55 -2.18
CA LEU A 85 15.67 -1.53 -2.62
C LEU A 85 16.32 -0.57 -3.62
N LEU A 86 17.54 -0.08 -3.36
CA LEU A 86 18.26 0.81 -4.27
C LEU A 86 18.52 0.16 -5.64
N LEU A 87 18.80 -1.14 -5.68
CA LEU A 87 18.95 -1.89 -6.93
C LEU A 87 17.62 -2.15 -7.63
N ALA A 88 16.57 -2.39 -6.88
CA ALA A 88 15.23 -2.65 -7.41
C ALA A 88 14.51 -1.38 -7.90
N LEU A 89 14.83 -0.20 -7.33
CA LEU A 89 14.17 1.07 -7.67
C LEU A 89 14.12 1.37 -9.18
N PRO A 90 15.20 1.28 -9.95
CA PRO A 90 15.12 1.54 -11.39
C PRO A 90 14.12 0.62 -12.09
N ILE A 91 14.08 -0.66 -11.72
CA ILE A 91 13.15 -1.65 -12.30
C ILE A 91 11.71 -1.34 -11.88
N THR A 92 11.49 -1.02 -10.61
CA THR A 92 10.15 -0.70 -10.11
C THR A 92 9.60 0.60 -10.72
N ILE A 93 10.46 1.61 -10.93
CA ILE A 93 10.10 2.85 -11.63
C ILE A 93 9.77 2.56 -13.10
N TRP A 94 10.57 1.72 -13.77
CA TRP A 94 10.31 1.31 -15.13
C TRP A 94 8.98 0.54 -15.25
N ILE A 95 8.69 -0.39 -14.34
CA ILE A 95 7.40 -1.09 -14.30
C ILE A 95 6.25 -0.07 -14.13
N GLY A 96 6.40 0.92 -13.25
CA GLY A 96 5.44 2.02 -13.08
C GLY A 96 5.18 2.75 -14.39
N TYR A 97 6.23 3.05 -15.13
CA TYR A 97 6.14 3.74 -16.43
C TYR A 97 5.37 2.93 -17.47
N ILE A 98 5.67 1.63 -17.64
CA ILE A 98 5.01 0.79 -18.64
C ILE A 98 3.56 0.41 -18.27
N THR A 99 3.22 0.39 -16.97
CA THR A 99 1.84 0.14 -16.52
C THR A 99 0.96 1.37 -16.65
N LYS A 100 1.55 2.57 -16.76
CA LYS A 100 0.84 3.86 -16.76
C LYS A 100 -0.20 3.96 -15.63
N SER A 101 0.19 3.52 -14.43
CA SER A 101 -0.72 3.49 -13.27
C SER A 101 -0.62 4.80 -12.49
N ASP A 102 -1.71 5.58 -12.47
CA ASP A 102 -1.80 6.83 -11.73
C ASP A 102 -1.58 6.61 -10.23
N SER A 103 -2.08 5.48 -9.72
CA SER A 103 -1.90 5.09 -8.31
C SER A 103 -0.43 4.89 -7.93
N TYR A 104 0.41 4.43 -8.87
CA TYR A 104 1.84 4.30 -8.64
C TYR A 104 2.54 5.65 -8.51
N TYR A 105 2.24 6.58 -9.42
CA TYR A 105 2.84 7.91 -9.36
C TYR A 105 2.42 8.65 -8.09
N LEU A 106 1.15 8.55 -7.70
CA LEU A 106 0.66 9.08 -6.43
C LEU A 106 1.41 8.47 -5.24
N GLN A 107 1.63 7.15 -5.26
CA GLN A 107 2.34 6.46 -4.18
C GLN A 107 3.82 6.85 -4.13
N LEU A 108 4.51 6.92 -5.27
CA LEU A 108 5.91 7.35 -5.34
C LEU A 108 6.06 8.79 -4.82
N PHE A 109 5.17 9.68 -5.24
CA PHE A 109 5.09 11.04 -4.75
C PHE A 109 4.87 11.08 -3.23
N ALA A 110 3.91 10.32 -2.72
CA ALA A 110 3.62 10.22 -1.30
C ALA A 110 4.83 9.74 -0.50
N ILE A 111 5.58 8.74 -0.98
CA ILE A 111 6.80 8.25 -0.33
C ILE A 111 7.83 9.38 -0.19
N ILE A 112 8.14 10.07 -1.28
CA ILE A 112 9.14 11.15 -1.27
C ILE A 112 8.69 12.29 -0.35
N PHE A 113 7.46 12.76 -0.52
CA PHE A 113 6.89 13.84 0.30
C PHE A 113 6.90 13.48 1.79
N LEU A 114 6.39 12.29 2.15
CA LEU A 114 6.32 11.85 3.54
C LEU A 114 7.69 11.60 4.15
N PHE A 115 8.66 11.11 3.37
CA PHE A 115 10.03 10.94 3.86
C PHE A 115 10.64 12.30 4.26
N VAL A 116 10.49 13.32 3.42
CA VAL A 116 10.95 14.67 3.72
C VAL A 116 10.18 15.26 4.90
N LEU A 117 8.85 15.15 4.90
CA LEU A 117 7.97 15.63 5.96
C LEU A 117 8.34 15.01 7.32
N TYR A 118 8.49 13.71 7.41
CA TYR A 118 8.86 13.01 8.65
C TYR A 118 10.27 13.37 9.11
N SER A 119 11.21 13.50 8.17
CA SER A 119 12.58 13.93 8.48
C SER A 119 12.59 15.32 9.10
N ILE A 120 11.77 16.24 8.60
CA ILE A 120 11.65 17.59 9.14
C ILE A 120 10.92 17.58 10.49
N LEU A 121 9.75 16.94 10.57
CA LEU A 121 8.91 16.98 11.78
C LEU A 121 9.58 16.29 12.98
N PHE A 122 10.24 15.18 12.76
CA PHE A 122 10.79 14.32 13.83
C PHE A 122 12.33 14.31 13.89
N GLY A 123 13.02 14.74 12.83
CA GLY A 123 14.47 14.66 12.71
C GLY A 123 15.20 15.89 13.25
N TYR A 124 14.73 17.07 12.96
CA TYR A 124 15.43 18.32 13.27
C TYR A 124 14.95 18.98 14.57
N LYS A 125 15.89 19.56 15.32
CA LYS A 125 15.62 20.33 16.56
C LYS A 125 15.19 21.77 16.25
N ILE A 126 14.13 21.95 15.49
CA ILE A 126 13.55 23.27 15.15
C ILE A 126 12.16 23.44 15.78
N LYS A 127 11.72 24.69 15.98
CA LYS A 127 10.42 24.97 16.58
C LYS A 127 9.29 24.42 15.70
N PHE A 128 8.22 23.93 16.32
CA PHE A 128 7.08 23.34 15.62
C PHE A 128 6.50 24.21 14.51
N ARG A 129 6.35 25.54 14.78
CA ARG A 129 5.87 26.49 13.76
C ARG A 129 6.75 26.49 12.50
N GLN A 130 8.07 26.49 12.67
CA GLN A 130 9.01 26.45 11.53
C GLN A 130 8.90 25.12 10.77
N LYS A 131 8.76 23.99 11.49
CA LYS A 131 8.54 22.69 10.86
C LYS A 131 7.26 22.68 10.02
N LEU A 132 6.17 23.22 10.56
CA LEU A 132 4.90 23.31 9.86
C LEU A 132 4.99 24.21 8.63
N THR A 133 5.64 25.38 8.76
CA THR A 133 5.85 26.29 7.62
C THR A 133 6.64 25.61 6.51
N VAL A 134 7.77 24.95 6.82
CA VAL A 134 8.56 24.22 5.82
C VAL A 134 7.75 23.11 5.16
N ALA A 135 6.97 22.35 5.94
CA ALA A 135 6.12 21.28 5.41
C ALA A 135 5.06 21.83 4.45
N ILE A 136 4.38 22.91 4.81
CA ILE A 136 3.37 23.58 3.96
C ILE A 136 4.04 24.15 2.70
N THR A 137 5.17 24.86 2.85
CA THR A 137 5.89 25.41 1.70
C THR A 137 6.34 24.32 0.73
N LEU A 138 6.89 23.22 1.25
CA LEU A 138 7.28 22.07 0.44
C LEU A 138 6.07 21.45 -0.29
N PHE A 139 4.94 21.30 0.40
CA PHE A 139 3.70 20.80 -0.18
C PHE A 139 3.21 21.69 -1.32
N LEU A 140 3.13 23.00 -1.08
CA LEU A 140 2.71 23.97 -2.10
C LEU A 140 3.68 24.00 -3.29
N PHE A 141 5.00 23.96 -3.02
CA PHE A 141 6.01 23.90 -4.08
C PHE A 141 5.85 22.66 -4.95
N ILE A 142 5.59 21.49 -4.35
CA ILE A 142 5.36 20.26 -5.09
C ILE A 142 4.05 20.33 -5.90
N LEU A 143 2.97 20.93 -5.34
CA LEU A 143 1.73 21.14 -6.10
C LEU A 143 1.96 22.05 -7.32
N ILE A 144 2.76 23.13 -7.16
CA ILE A 144 3.12 24.01 -8.27
C ILE A 144 3.93 23.25 -9.33
N LEU A 145 4.93 22.47 -8.92
CA LEU A 145 5.69 21.64 -9.86
C LEU A 145 4.80 20.63 -10.59
N LEU A 146 3.92 19.95 -9.88
CA LEU A 146 2.95 19.04 -10.49
C LEU A 146 2.06 19.78 -11.50
N ASN A 147 1.57 20.96 -11.16
CA ASN A 147 0.77 21.75 -12.08
C ASN A 147 1.56 22.20 -13.31
N MET A 148 2.81 22.62 -13.14
CA MET A 148 3.65 23.07 -14.26
C MET A 148 4.05 21.93 -15.22
N PHE A 149 4.39 20.76 -14.68
CA PHE A 149 4.87 19.63 -15.49
C PHE A 149 3.76 18.68 -15.94
N TYR A 150 2.59 18.73 -15.30
CA TYR A 150 1.46 17.83 -15.54
C TYR A 150 0.14 18.58 -15.75
N SER A 151 0.17 19.80 -16.31
CA SER A 151 -1.06 20.52 -16.63
C SER A 151 -1.98 19.69 -17.52
N ASP A 152 -1.44 19.01 -18.53
CA ASP A 152 -2.20 18.12 -19.40
C ASP A 152 -2.72 16.89 -18.65
N PHE A 153 -1.95 16.36 -17.72
CA PHE A 153 -2.36 15.26 -16.84
C PHE A 153 -3.48 15.66 -15.87
N LEU A 154 -3.42 16.85 -15.28
CA LEU A 154 -4.50 17.37 -14.43
C LEU A 154 -5.76 17.67 -15.23
N ILE A 155 -5.64 18.17 -16.46
CA ILE A 155 -6.74 18.36 -17.39
C ILE A 155 -7.33 17.00 -17.79
N GLU A 156 -6.50 15.99 -18.03
CA GLU A 156 -6.97 14.64 -18.33
C GLU A 156 -7.68 13.99 -17.11
N ILE A 157 -7.16 14.17 -15.88
CA ILE A 157 -7.85 13.75 -14.65
C ILE A 157 -9.19 14.48 -14.50
N TRP A 158 -9.21 15.79 -14.77
CA TRP A 158 -10.45 16.59 -14.70
C TRP A 158 -11.45 16.16 -15.77
N ASN A 159 -10.99 15.86 -16.97
CA ASN A 159 -11.84 15.36 -18.07
C ASN A 159 -12.32 13.92 -17.84
N ARG A 160 -11.63 13.14 -16.97
CA ARG A 160 -12.11 11.86 -16.44
C ARG A 160 -13.05 12.06 -15.22
N ALA A 161 -13.66 13.23 -15.09
CA ALA A 161 -14.56 13.54 -13.97
C ALA A 161 -15.68 12.50 -13.80
N ASP A 162 -16.13 11.88 -14.89
CA ASP A 162 -17.15 10.81 -14.84
C ASP A 162 -16.65 9.57 -14.09
N GLU A 163 -15.37 9.18 -14.25
CA GLU A 163 -14.76 8.10 -13.45
C GLU A 163 -14.57 8.51 -11.98
N GLY A 164 -14.23 9.77 -11.72
CA GLY A 164 -14.13 10.34 -10.38
C GLY A 164 -15.49 10.36 -9.66
N ASN A 165 -16.54 10.77 -10.34
CA ASN A 165 -17.90 10.76 -9.81
C ASN A 165 -18.37 9.32 -9.54
N ALA A 166 -18.05 8.38 -10.42
CA ALA A 166 -18.35 6.96 -10.20
C ALA A 166 -17.64 6.43 -8.95
N ARG A 167 -16.36 6.75 -8.74
CA ARG A 167 -15.62 6.33 -7.53
C ARG A 167 -16.17 6.95 -6.25
N LEU A 168 -16.55 8.24 -6.28
CA LEU A 168 -17.19 8.89 -5.14
C LEU A 168 -18.55 8.24 -4.83
N GLY A 169 -19.33 7.90 -5.84
CA GLY A 169 -20.58 7.14 -5.68
C GLY A 169 -20.34 5.79 -5.02
N LEU A 170 -19.36 5.02 -5.50
CA LEU A 170 -18.97 3.74 -4.90
C LEU A 170 -18.54 3.88 -3.44
N LEU A 171 -17.72 4.89 -3.09
CA LEU A 171 -17.29 5.15 -1.72
C LEU A 171 -18.46 5.51 -0.81
N TYR A 172 -19.32 6.45 -1.26
CA TYR A 172 -20.48 6.90 -0.49
C TYR A 172 -21.47 5.76 -0.24
N ASN A 173 -21.83 5.03 -1.29
CA ASN A 173 -22.78 3.91 -1.20
C ASN A 173 -22.18 2.71 -0.44
N GLY A 174 -20.88 2.47 -0.55
CA GLY A 174 -20.17 1.49 0.28
C GLY A 174 -20.21 1.84 1.77
N PHE A 175 -20.04 3.13 2.10
CA PHE A 175 -20.21 3.61 3.47
C PHE A 175 -21.64 3.41 3.98
N LEU A 176 -22.65 3.84 3.20
CA LEU A 176 -24.06 3.63 3.56
C LEU A 176 -24.38 2.16 3.75
N THR A 177 -23.93 1.29 2.85
CA THR A 177 -24.10 -0.17 2.99
C THR A 177 -23.48 -0.68 4.29
N SER A 178 -22.28 -0.22 4.65
CA SER A 178 -21.60 -0.62 5.89
C SER A 178 -22.40 -0.27 7.15
N LEU A 179 -23.14 0.84 7.14
CA LEU A 179 -23.97 1.27 8.27
C LEU A 179 -25.18 0.35 8.53
N HIS A 180 -25.61 -0.45 7.55
CA HIS A 180 -26.73 -1.39 7.74
C HIS A 180 -26.32 -2.66 8.49
N SER A 181 -25.01 -3.00 8.53
CA SER A 181 -24.48 -4.12 9.32
C SER A 181 -23.12 -3.77 9.91
N PRO A 182 -23.06 -2.81 10.87
CA PRO A 182 -21.80 -2.19 11.31
C PRO A 182 -20.91 -3.12 12.10
N PHE A 183 -21.43 -4.19 12.69
CA PHE A 183 -20.66 -5.09 13.58
C PHE A 183 -20.20 -6.37 12.90
N VAL A 184 -21.01 -6.96 12.04
CA VAL A 184 -20.74 -8.27 11.45
C VAL A 184 -20.62 -8.27 9.93
N GLY A 185 -21.04 -7.18 9.26
CA GLY A 185 -21.07 -7.06 7.80
C GLY A 185 -22.06 -8.01 7.12
N PHE A 186 -21.91 -8.19 5.82
CA PHE A 186 -22.79 -9.03 4.96
C PHE A 186 -22.14 -10.32 4.49
N GLY A 187 -20.93 -10.63 4.96
CA GLY A 187 -20.15 -11.77 4.48
C GLY A 187 -19.28 -11.42 3.26
N ALA A 188 -18.72 -12.47 2.63
CA ALA A 188 -17.85 -12.28 1.48
C ALA A 188 -18.65 -11.82 0.26
N GLY A 189 -18.23 -10.74 -0.37
CA GLY A 189 -18.87 -10.18 -1.56
C GLY A 189 -18.47 -8.73 -1.79
N SER A 190 -19.10 -8.14 -2.80
CA SER A 190 -19.00 -6.72 -3.14
C SER A 190 -20.40 -6.12 -3.02
N PHE A 191 -20.54 -5.03 -2.29
CA PHE A 191 -21.83 -4.51 -1.85
C PHE A 191 -21.98 -3.00 -2.07
N SER A 192 -21.25 -2.42 -3.01
CA SER A 192 -21.38 -1.04 -3.42
C SER A 192 -21.89 -0.89 -4.84
N ASP A 193 -22.34 0.29 -5.21
CA ASP A 193 -22.71 0.70 -6.56
C ASP A 193 -22.49 2.20 -6.71
N VAL A 194 -22.45 2.67 -7.94
CA VAL A 194 -22.34 4.10 -8.24
C VAL A 194 -23.61 4.86 -7.87
N ALA A 195 -24.78 4.26 -8.13
CA ALA A 195 -26.07 4.89 -8.00
C ALA A 195 -26.80 4.62 -6.68
N GLN A 196 -26.51 3.48 -6.02
CA GLN A 196 -27.28 3.03 -4.86
C GLN A 196 -26.45 2.12 -3.93
N PRO A 197 -26.79 2.04 -2.63
CA PRO A 197 -26.27 1.02 -1.72
C PRO A 197 -26.65 -0.41 -2.17
N PHE A 198 -25.95 -1.42 -1.64
CA PHE A 198 -26.21 -2.86 -1.90
C PHE A 198 -26.05 -3.31 -3.36
N GLY A 199 -25.17 -2.65 -4.10
CA GLY A 199 -24.81 -3.09 -5.45
C GLY A 199 -23.89 -4.30 -5.49
N ARG A 200 -23.21 -4.48 -6.62
CA ARG A 200 -22.34 -5.65 -6.89
C ARG A 200 -20.89 -5.24 -7.20
N TRP A 201 -20.51 -4.02 -6.84
CA TRP A 201 -19.18 -3.48 -7.08
C TRP A 201 -18.38 -3.35 -5.79
N GLU A 202 -17.09 -3.35 -5.90
CA GLU A 202 -16.18 -2.97 -4.83
C GLU A 202 -16.24 -1.45 -4.63
N SER A 203 -16.11 -0.99 -3.38
CA SER A 203 -15.99 0.44 -3.11
C SER A 203 -14.65 1.03 -3.56
N HIS A 204 -13.71 0.18 -3.99
CA HIS A 204 -12.32 0.52 -4.25
C HIS A 204 -11.63 1.18 -3.05
N ASN A 205 -12.04 0.82 -1.84
CA ASN A 205 -11.45 1.28 -0.59
C ASN A 205 -11.36 0.10 0.38
N THR A 206 -10.13 -0.28 0.73
CA THR A 206 -9.89 -1.47 1.56
C THR A 206 -10.62 -1.42 2.90
N PHE A 207 -10.72 -0.25 3.54
CA PHE A 207 -11.42 -0.11 4.81
C PHE A 207 -12.92 -0.35 4.64
N LEU A 208 -13.54 0.28 3.63
CA LEU A 208 -14.99 0.16 3.38
C LEU A 208 -15.36 -1.25 2.88
N ASP A 209 -14.57 -1.82 1.96
CA ASP A 209 -14.83 -3.17 1.47
C ASP A 209 -14.79 -4.19 2.61
N TYR A 210 -13.86 -4.07 3.55
CA TYR A 210 -13.88 -4.88 4.76
C TYR A 210 -15.02 -4.55 5.71
N SER A 211 -15.39 -3.26 5.83
CA SER A 211 -16.51 -2.87 6.69
C SER A 211 -17.82 -3.47 6.18
N MET A 212 -18.05 -3.46 4.86
CA MET A 212 -19.23 -4.11 4.26
C MET A 212 -19.23 -5.63 4.48
N GLN A 213 -18.07 -6.27 4.40
CA GLN A 213 -17.97 -7.72 4.51
C GLN A 213 -18.02 -8.24 5.95
N LEU A 214 -17.43 -7.52 6.90
CA LEU A 214 -17.12 -8.02 8.24
C LEU A 214 -17.48 -7.04 9.38
N GLY A 215 -18.11 -5.92 9.03
CA GLY A 215 -18.35 -4.83 9.96
C GLY A 215 -17.10 -4.00 10.24
N PHE A 216 -17.29 -2.86 10.91
CA PHE A 216 -16.22 -1.87 11.15
C PHE A 216 -15.13 -2.35 12.12
N ILE A 217 -15.44 -3.27 13.04
CA ILE A 217 -14.49 -3.74 14.06
C ILE A 217 -13.24 -4.33 13.38
N PHE A 218 -13.44 -5.11 12.34
CA PHE A 218 -12.36 -5.82 11.67
C PHE A 218 -11.33 -4.89 10.99
N PRO A 219 -11.71 -3.97 10.08
CA PRO A 219 -10.75 -3.05 9.50
C PRO A 219 -10.13 -2.11 10.55
N ILE A 220 -10.85 -1.70 11.60
CA ILE A 220 -10.28 -0.92 12.70
C ILE A 220 -9.12 -1.68 13.35
N LEU A 221 -9.28 -2.96 13.66
CA LEU A 221 -8.20 -3.77 14.24
C LEU A 221 -7.00 -3.86 13.32
N ILE A 222 -7.21 -4.12 12.02
CA ILE A 222 -6.13 -4.19 11.02
C ILE A 222 -5.39 -2.86 10.92
N TYR A 223 -6.12 -1.75 10.76
CA TYR A 223 -5.49 -0.43 10.64
C TYR A 223 -4.80 -0.01 11.92
N THR A 224 -5.26 -0.45 13.09
CA THR A 224 -4.57 -0.24 14.37
C THR A 224 -3.18 -0.87 14.37
N ILE A 225 -3.02 -2.08 13.83
CA ILE A 225 -1.71 -2.74 13.69
C ILE A 225 -0.78 -1.89 12.81
N PHE A 226 -1.29 -1.41 11.67
CA PHE A 226 -0.52 -0.57 10.76
C PHE A 226 -0.11 0.75 11.41
N PHE A 227 -1.02 1.44 12.10
CA PHE A 227 -0.72 2.70 12.80
C PHE A 227 0.28 2.50 13.92
N TRP A 228 0.17 1.39 14.67
CA TRP A 228 1.13 1.08 15.72
C TRP A 228 2.53 0.84 15.15
N PHE A 229 2.63 0.08 14.07
CA PHE A 229 3.89 -0.11 13.36
C PHE A 229 4.48 1.23 12.88
N LEU A 230 3.65 2.09 12.27
CA LEU A 230 4.05 3.42 11.83
C LEU A 230 4.61 4.27 12.98
N ILE A 231 3.88 4.34 14.11
CA ILE A 231 4.32 5.07 15.30
C ILE A 231 5.67 4.54 15.80
N LYS A 232 5.83 3.22 15.83
CA LYS A 232 7.09 2.58 16.24
C LYS A 232 8.24 2.99 15.32
N LYS A 233 8.04 2.99 14.00
CA LYS A 233 9.05 3.41 13.02
C LYS A 233 9.41 4.89 13.15
N LEU A 234 8.43 5.76 13.37
CA LEU A 234 8.67 7.19 13.61
C LEU A 234 9.45 7.43 14.91
N LYS A 235 9.14 6.73 16.00
CA LYS A 235 9.89 6.80 17.26
C LYS A 235 11.36 6.39 17.10
N HIS A 236 11.63 5.39 16.27
CA HIS A 236 12.99 4.93 15.96
C HIS A 236 13.68 5.73 14.84
N ARG A 237 13.09 6.83 14.38
CA ARG A 237 13.60 7.68 13.29
C ARG A 237 13.81 6.93 11.97
N ALA A 238 13.07 5.86 11.76
CA ALA A 238 13.07 5.06 10.55
C ALA A 238 12.11 5.68 9.51
N TYR A 239 12.42 6.92 9.07
CA TYR A 239 11.50 7.74 8.27
C TYR A 239 11.22 7.16 6.90
N LEU A 240 12.19 6.48 6.29
CA LEU A 240 12.01 5.81 5.01
C LEU A 240 10.92 4.72 5.11
N GLU A 241 11.05 3.84 6.09
CA GLU A 241 10.08 2.76 6.32
C GLU A 241 8.69 3.35 6.67
N ALA A 242 8.66 4.40 7.48
CA ALA A 242 7.42 5.09 7.82
C ALA A 242 6.75 5.71 6.59
N SER A 243 7.51 6.31 5.67
CA SER A 243 6.97 6.90 4.44
C SER A 243 6.40 5.84 3.49
N PHE A 244 7.10 4.73 3.28
CA PHE A 244 6.58 3.61 2.48
C PHE A 244 5.29 3.05 3.09
N MET A 245 5.28 2.88 4.42
CA MET A 245 4.10 2.38 5.13
C MET A 245 2.90 3.30 4.99
N THR A 246 3.10 4.61 5.15
CA THR A 246 2.00 5.57 5.01
C THR A 246 1.51 5.65 3.56
N ALA A 247 2.42 5.62 2.58
CA ALA A 247 2.04 5.58 1.18
C ALA A 247 1.22 4.31 0.84
N PHE A 248 1.59 3.17 1.43
CA PHE A 248 0.82 1.94 1.31
C PHE A 248 -0.60 2.07 1.90
N LEU A 249 -0.74 2.67 3.08
CA LEU A 249 -2.05 2.95 3.67
C LEU A 249 -2.90 3.89 2.80
N ILE A 250 -2.27 4.94 2.24
CA ILE A 250 -2.93 5.86 1.30
C ILE A 250 -3.43 5.08 0.07
N SER A 251 -2.64 4.17 -0.50
CA SER A 251 -3.08 3.36 -1.64
C SER A 251 -4.32 2.53 -1.34
N GLY A 252 -4.47 2.04 -0.11
CA GLY A 252 -5.64 1.31 0.37
C GLY A 252 -6.93 2.14 0.42
N LEU A 253 -6.83 3.49 0.40
CA LEU A 253 -8.00 4.37 0.31
C LEU A 253 -8.59 4.42 -1.11
N PHE A 254 -7.83 4.00 -2.12
CA PHE A 254 -8.22 4.06 -3.53
C PHE A 254 -8.30 2.67 -4.20
N HIS A 255 -7.97 1.60 -3.45
CA HIS A 255 -7.97 0.23 -3.97
C HIS A 255 -8.41 -0.76 -2.88
N TYR A 256 -9.08 -1.83 -3.29
CA TYR A 256 -9.36 -2.96 -2.42
C TYR A 256 -8.14 -3.91 -2.38
N ASN A 257 -7.16 -3.57 -1.55
CA ASN A 257 -5.92 -4.34 -1.40
C ASN A 257 -6.13 -5.68 -0.68
N GLY A 258 -7.13 -5.77 0.16
CA GLY A 258 -7.38 -6.93 1.03
C GLY A 258 -7.76 -8.23 0.33
N ARG A 259 -8.09 -8.20 -0.97
CA ARG A 259 -8.31 -9.41 -1.78
C ARG A 259 -7.01 -10.12 -2.16
N HIS A 260 -5.85 -9.43 -2.04
CA HIS A 260 -4.56 -9.98 -2.45
C HIS A 260 -3.87 -10.71 -1.30
N PHE A 261 -3.34 -11.90 -1.60
CA PHE A 261 -2.59 -12.71 -0.64
C PHE A 261 -1.46 -11.92 0.04
N ILE A 262 -0.72 -11.13 -0.71
CA ILE A 262 0.42 -10.37 -0.20
C ILE A 262 0.02 -9.38 0.91
N PHE A 263 -1.18 -8.81 0.87
CA PHE A 263 -1.70 -7.94 1.92
C PHE A 263 -1.74 -8.64 3.29
N TRP A 264 -2.13 -9.92 3.31
CA TRP A 264 -2.18 -10.72 4.55
C TRP A 264 -0.79 -11.08 5.07
N VAL A 265 0.16 -11.32 4.15
CA VAL A 265 1.58 -11.50 4.49
C VAL A 265 2.10 -10.25 5.19
N GLU A 266 1.80 -9.06 4.68
CA GLU A 266 2.22 -7.81 5.29
C GLU A 266 1.62 -7.59 6.68
N ILE A 267 0.34 -7.86 6.87
CA ILE A 267 -0.29 -7.79 8.20
C ILE A 267 0.45 -8.70 9.19
N ALA A 268 0.76 -9.94 8.80
CA ALA A 268 1.47 -10.87 9.66
C ALA A 268 2.88 -10.38 10.02
N VAL A 269 3.61 -9.85 9.04
CA VAL A 269 4.93 -9.28 9.23
C VAL A 269 4.89 -8.08 10.17
N PHE A 270 3.95 -7.15 9.96
CA PHE A 270 3.83 -5.97 10.83
C PHE A 270 3.37 -6.32 12.23
N TYR A 271 2.43 -7.25 12.37
CA TYR A 271 2.03 -7.77 13.66
C TYR A 271 3.23 -8.36 14.42
N TYR A 272 4.04 -9.19 13.76
CA TYR A 272 5.25 -9.74 14.36
C TYR A 272 6.21 -8.64 14.82
N PHE A 273 6.47 -7.63 13.99
CA PHE A 273 7.36 -6.52 14.36
C PHE A 273 6.84 -5.70 15.52
N VAL A 274 5.55 -5.48 15.59
CA VAL A 274 4.94 -4.69 16.66
C VAL A 274 5.03 -5.41 17.99
N PHE A 275 4.74 -6.70 18.02
CA PHE A 275 4.52 -7.43 19.28
C PHE A 275 5.68 -8.35 19.72
N TYR A 276 6.52 -8.79 18.79
CA TYR A 276 7.52 -9.83 19.08
C TYR A 276 8.98 -9.41 18.85
N SER A 277 9.28 -8.45 17.98
CA SER A 277 10.67 -8.11 17.65
C SER A 277 11.48 -7.62 18.84
N ASP A 278 10.86 -6.91 19.78
CA ASP A 278 11.55 -6.37 20.94
C ASP A 278 11.92 -7.45 21.98
N LYS A 279 11.15 -8.54 22.04
CA LYS A 279 11.45 -9.65 22.96
C LYS A 279 12.75 -10.37 22.61
N LYS A 280 13.07 -10.51 21.31
CA LYS A 280 14.33 -11.17 20.87
C LYS A 280 15.57 -10.31 21.15
N VAL A 281 15.47 -8.99 21.03
CA VAL A 281 16.57 -8.07 21.38
C VAL A 281 16.85 -8.15 22.87
N TYR A 282 15.82 -8.16 23.71
CA TYR A 282 15.96 -8.21 25.18
C TYR A 282 16.57 -9.53 25.70
N ILE A 283 16.28 -10.65 25.03
CA ILE A 283 16.83 -11.96 25.38
C ILE A 283 18.31 -12.08 24.98
N LYS A 284 18.70 -11.50 23.83
CA LYS A 284 20.10 -11.50 23.37
C LYS A 284 21.01 -10.63 24.25
N ASP A 285 20.51 -9.51 24.77
CA ASP A 285 21.28 -8.62 25.65
C ASP A 285 21.42 -9.19 27.08
N LYS A 286 20.51 -10.05 27.52
CA LYS A 286 20.62 -10.74 28.83
C LYS A 286 21.60 -11.91 28.81
N ASN A 287 21.96 -12.42 27.65
CA ASN A 287 22.88 -13.57 27.47
C ASN A 287 24.27 -13.12 27.02
N ARG A 288 24.56 -11.82 27.01
CA ARG A 288 25.88 -11.22 26.88
C ARG A 288 26.34 -10.60 28.19
#